data_21188a10dae5a08e7e2554f27f5a4292
#
_entry.id   21188a10dae5a08e7e2554f27f5a4292
#
_cell.length_a   1.000
_cell.length_b   1.000
_cell.length_c   1.000
_cell.angle_alpha   90.00
_cell.angle_beta   90.00
_cell.angle_gamma   90.00
#
_symmetry.space_group_name_H-M   'P 1'
#
loop_
_entity.id
_entity.type
_entity.pdbx_description
1 polymer ?
#
loop_
_entity_poly.entity_id
_entity_poly.type
_entity_poly.pdbx_seq_one_letter_code
_entity_poly.pdbx_strand_id
1 'polypeptide(L)'
;MTLSDVIKNITSLDADMTIYAKTPWLKDSPAFVDYEPDSGSVPDGADNMEYFLEVFIVNQLLEDIGNIDCQRIIDYAINDA
;
A
#
# COMPACT_ATOMS: atom_id res chain seq x y z
N MET A 1 -0.85 -2.70 -11.82
CA MET A 1 -0.72 -1.49 -10.98
C MET A 1 0.56 -1.61 -10.17
N THR A 2 1.29 -0.53 -10.02
CA THR A 2 2.51 -0.50 -9.22
C THR A 2 2.27 0.22 -7.89
N LEU A 3 3.20 0.08 -6.94
CA LEU A 3 3.11 0.85 -5.69
C LEU A 3 3.04 2.35 -5.95
N SER A 4 3.82 2.84 -6.92
CA SER A 4 3.78 4.26 -7.31
C SER A 4 2.39 4.67 -7.79
N ASP A 5 1.73 3.83 -8.57
CA ASP A 5 0.36 4.09 -9.05
C ASP A 5 -0.62 4.15 -7.89
N VAL A 6 -0.51 3.22 -6.96
CA VAL A 6 -1.40 3.18 -5.79
C VAL A 6 -1.27 4.46 -4.97
N ILE A 7 -0.04 4.88 -4.69
CA ILE A 7 0.22 6.05 -3.86
C ILE A 7 -0.25 7.32 -4.55
N LYS A 8 -0.06 7.44 -5.87
CA LYS A 8 -0.54 8.60 -6.63
C LYS A 8 -2.06 8.74 -6.60
N ASN A 9 -2.77 7.63 -6.53
CA ASN A 9 -4.23 7.60 -6.58
C ASN A 9 -4.87 7.33 -5.21
N ILE A 10 -4.11 7.46 -4.14
CA ILE A 10 -4.53 7.02 -2.81
C ILE A 10 -5.81 7.71 -2.34
N THR A 11 -6.01 8.96 -2.69
CA THR A 11 -7.18 9.72 -2.26
C THR A 11 -8.48 9.24 -2.90
N SER A 12 -8.38 8.51 -4.01
CA SER A 12 -9.55 7.92 -4.67
C SER A 12 -9.87 6.52 -4.19
N LEU A 13 -9.04 5.96 -3.30
CA LEU A 13 -9.22 4.62 -2.77
C LEU A 13 -9.96 4.67 -1.43
N ASP A 14 -10.72 3.61 -1.16
CA ASP A 14 -11.43 3.48 0.11
C ASP A 14 -10.42 3.30 1.26
N ALA A 15 -10.57 4.09 2.32
CA ALA A 15 -9.66 4.05 3.45
C ALA A 15 -9.63 2.70 4.17
N ASP A 16 -10.69 1.91 4.03
CA ASP A 16 -10.77 0.58 4.66
C ASP A 16 -10.05 -0.50 3.88
N MET A 17 -9.54 -0.19 2.69
CA MET A 17 -8.81 -1.14 1.88
C MET A 17 -7.37 -1.32 2.37
N THR A 18 -6.80 -2.47 2.04
CA THR A 18 -5.42 -2.81 2.33
C THR A 18 -4.61 -2.87 1.05
N ILE A 19 -3.37 -2.40 1.10
CA ILE A 19 -2.46 -2.43 -0.03
C ILE A 19 -1.56 -3.65 0.11
N TYR A 20 -1.49 -4.46 -0.94
CA TYR A 20 -0.58 -5.61 -1.03
C TYR A 20 0.42 -5.33 -2.13
N ALA A 21 1.66 -5.75 -1.94
CA ALA A 21 2.69 -5.53 -2.93
C ALA A 21 3.73 -6.65 -2.90
N LYS A 22 4.32 -6.90 -4.06
CA LYS A 22 5.35 -7.92 -4.19
C LYS A 22 6.68 -7.41 -3.64
N THR A 23 7.34 -8.22 -2.82
CA THR A 23 8.65 -7.89 -2.27
C THR A 23 9.77 -8.22 -3.28
N PRO A 24 10.89 -7.50 -3.23
CA PRO A 24 11.15 -6.33 -2.40
C PRO A 24 10.29 -5.13 -2.83
N TRP A 25 9.91 -4.30 -1.87
CA TRP A 25 9.02 -3.16 -2.17
C TRP A 25 9.79 -2.02 -2.83
N LEU A 26 9.51 -1.82 -4.11
CA LEU A 26 10.08 -0.75 -4.93
C LEU A 26 8.92 0.03 -5.55
N LYS A 27 9.22 1.20 -6.09
CA LYS A 27 8.21 2.02 -6.76
C LYS A 27 7.50 1.26 -7.87
N ASP A 28 8.22 0.39 -8.56
CA ASP A 28 7.71 -0.39 -9.69
C ASP A 28 7.12 -1.73 -9.27
N SER A 29 7.13 -2.06 -8.00
CA SER A 29 6.61 -3.35 -7.53
C SER A 29 5.14 -3.50 -7.89
N PRO A 30 4.73 -4.68 -8.39
CA PRO A 30 3.32 -4.96 -8.59
C PRO A 30 2.56 -4.81 -7.29
N ALA A 31 1.41 -4.16 -7.36
CA ALA A 31 0.58 -3.89 -6.19
C ALA A 31 -0.88 -4.19 -6.48
N PHE A 32 -1.62 -4.50 -5.42
CA PHE A 32 -3.03 -4.81 -5.49
C PHE A 32 -3.72 -4.21 -4.27
N VAL A 33 -4.88 -3.61 -4.46
CA VAL A 33 -5.63 -2.98 -3.37
C VAL A 33 -7.00 -3.62 -3.28
N ASP A 34 -7.34 -4.14 -2.11
CA ASP A 34 -8.64 -4.75 -1.86
C ASP A 34 -8.87 -4.80 -0.36
N TYR A 35 -10.09 -5.16 0.03
CA TYR A 35 -10.41 -5.39 1.43
C TYR A 35 -9.73 -6.66 1.92
N GLU A 36 -9.24 -6.62 3.15
CA GLU A 36 -8.62 -7.79 3.77
C GLU A 36 -9.70 -8.87 3.99
N PRO A 37 -9.48 -10.12 3.53
CA PRO A 37 -10.43 -11.20 3.78
C PRO A 37 -10.57 -11.51 5.26
N ASP A 38 -11.75 -11.96 5.67
CA ASP A 38 -12.02 -12.36 7.06
C ASP A 38 -11.10 -13.47 7.56
N SER A 39 -10.60 -14.29 6.65
CA SER A 39 -9.65 -15.37 6.97
C SER A 39 -8.26 -14.86 7.36
N GLY A 40 -7.96 -13.58 7.13
CA GLY A 40 -6.64 -13.02 7.37
C GLY A 40 -5.60 -13.37 6.32
N SER A 41 -5.97 -14.09 5.27
CA SER A 41 -5.07 -14.40 4.17
C SER A 41 -5.08 -13.26 3.14
N VAL A 42 -4.20 -13.36 2.12
CA VAL A 42 -4.22 -12.38 1.03
C VAL A 42 -5.43 -12.65 0.13
N PRO A 43 -6.05 -11.59 -0.42
CA PRO A 43 -7.19 -11.78 -1.32
C PRO A 43 -6.75 -12.38 -2.66
N ASP A 44 -7.72 -12.93 -3.40
CA ASP A 44 -7.47 -13.39 -4.76
C ASP A 44 -7.02 -12.19 -5.60
N GLY A 45 -5.99 -12.38 -6.38
CA GLY A 45 -5.38 -11.30 -7.16
C GLY A 45 -4.12 -10.73 -6.53
N ALA A 46 -3.88 -10.99 -5.24
CA ALA A 46 -2.66 -10.60 -4.55
C ALA A 46 -1.71 -11.79 -4.37
N ASP A 47 -1.74 -12.73 -5.29
CA ASP A 47 -0.87 -13.91 -5.24
C ASP A 47 0.60 -13.51 -5.21
N ASN A 48 1.36 -14.11 -4.30
CA ASN A 48 2.78 -13.82 -4.10
C ASN A 48 3.07 -12.40 -3.65
N MET A 49 2.04 -11.66 -3.20
CA MET A 49 2.19 -10.32 -2.62
C MET A 49 2.07 -10.40 -1.11
N GLU A 50 2.64 -9.42 -0.43
CA GLU A 50 2.58 -9.32 1.02
C GLU A 50 1.88 -8.03 1.43
N TYR A 51 1.31 -8.03 2.64
CA TYR A 51 0.71 -6.83 3.23
C TYR A 51 1.75 -5.71 3.23
N PHE A 52 1.35 -4.57 2.67
CA PHE A 52 2.20 -3.38 2.63
C PHE A 52 1.77 -2.38 3.70
N LEU A 53 0.67 -1.70 3.48
CA LEU A 53 0.05 -0.77 4.44
C LEU A 53 -1.45 -0.69 4.15
N GLU A 54 -2.21 -0.24 5.13
CA GLU A 54 -3.61 0.09 4.90
C GLU A 54 -3.72 1.48 4.28
N VAL A 55 -4.75 1.68 3.46
CA VAL A 55 -4.94 2.96 2.75
C VAL A 55 -5.00 4.14 3.72
N PHE A 56 -5.72 3.98 4.84
CA PHE A 56 -5.83 5.08 5.80
C PHE A 56 -4.48 5.48 6.41
N ILE A 57 -3.56 4.54 6.58
CA ILE A 57 -2.23 4.83 7.08
C ILE A 57 -1.46 5.68 6.09
N VAL A 58 -1.54 5.35 4.81
CA VAL A 58 -0.88 6.13 3.77
C VAL A 58 -1.44 7.55 3.71
N ASN A 59 -2.77 7.70 3.79
CA ASN A 59 -3.40 9.01 3.83
C ASN A 59 -2.91 9.84 5.02
N GLN A 60 -2.76 9.20 6.18
CA GLN A 60 -2.29 9.87 7.38
C GLN A 60 -0.85 10.33 7.24
N LEU A 61 0.00 9.49 6.64
CA LEU A 61 1.40 9.85 6.37
C LEU A 61 1.50 11.04 5.41
N LEU A 62 0.66 11.08 4.39
CA LEU A 62 0.64 12.18 3.44
C LEU A 62 0.22 13.49 4.09
N GLU A 63 -0.73 13.46 5.01
CA GLU A 63 -1.14 14.63 5.76
C GLU A 63 0.02 15.17 6.62
N ASP A 64 0.76 14.27 7.26
CA ASP A 64 1.87 14.65 8.15
C ASP A 64 3.06 15.18 7.38
N ILE A 65 3.36 14.60 6.23
CA ILE A 65 4.55 14.96 5.44
C ILE A 65 4.25 16.15 4.51
N GLY A 66 2.99 16.29 4.08
CA GLY A 66 2.57 17.39 3.22
C GLY A 66 3.00 17.27 1.77
N ASN A 67 3.71 16.21 1.42
CA ASN A 67 4.19 15.97 0.07
C ASN A 67 4.25 14.47 -0.21
N ILE A 68 3.84 14.07 -1.41
CA ILE A 68 3.82 12.66 -1.78
C ILE A 68 5.21 12.25 -2.25
N ASP A 69 5.90 11.47 -1.42
CA ASP A 69 7.14 10.81 -1.79
C ASP A 69 6.94 9.31 -1.61
N CYS A 70 6.84 8.60 -2.71
CA CYS A 70 6.60 7.15 -2.72
C CYS A 70 7.68 6.41 -1.93
N GLN A 71 8.95 6.84 -2.07
CA GLN A 71 10.05 6.17 -1.39
C GLN A 71 9.95 6.32 0.14
N ARG A 72 9.50 7.46 0.63
CA ARG A 72 9.32 7.64 2.08
C ARG A 72 8.24 6.74 2.65
N ILE A 73 7.18 6.51 1.89
CA ILE A 73 6.12 5.61 2.30
C ILE A 73 6.62 4.17 2.31
N ILE A 74 7.40 3.79 1.31
CA ILE A 74 8.02 2.47 1.26
C ILE A 74 8.98 2.28 2.44
N ASP A 75 9.79 3.28 2.75
CA ASP A 75 10.72 3.23 3.87
C ASP A 75 9.97 3.09 5.20
N TYR A 76 8.85 3.80 5.35
CA TYR A 76 8.01 3.65 6.53
C TYR A 76 7.51 2.22 6.67
N ALA A 77 7.01 1.63 5.58
CA ALA A 77 6.48 0.26 5.61
C ALA A 77 7.56 -0.76 5.97
N ILE A 78 8.78 -0.56 5.48
CA ILE A 78 9.89 -1.47 5.77
C ILE A 78 10.30 -1.39 7.24
N ASN A 79 10.31 -0.19 7.82
CA ASN A 79 10.85 0.04 9.16
C ASN A 79 9.83 -0.08 10.27
N ASP A 80 8.55 0.22 10.00
CA ASP A 80 7.53 0.34 11.04
C ASP A 80 6.35 -0.61 10.91
N ALA A 81 6.26 -1.31 9.79
CA ALA A 81 5.12 -2.20 9.56
C ALA A 81 5.41 -3.67 9.88
#